data_1c198ed3bf2fa92b527c65dcb38e467e
#
_entry.id   1c198ed3bf2fa92b527c65dcb38e467e
#
_cell.length_a   1.000
_cell.length_b   1.000
_cell.length_c   1.000
_cell.angle_alpha   90.00
_cell.angle_beta   90.00
_cell.angle_gamma   90.00
#
_symmetry.space_group_name_H-M   'P 1'
#
loop_
_entity.id
_entity.type
_entity.pdbx_description
1 polymer ?
#
loop_
_entity_poly.entity_id
_entity_poly.type
_entity_poly.pdbx_seq_one_letter_code
_entity_poly.pdbx_strand_id
1 'polypeptide(L)'
;VRFSLNASSTETVEMSFSAQSFNTEQTHEVPTINLKIKAKKGINTYEAELPMGDDFLTWDEFSPALYRLTATITGRHGTETKKVEFGMREFKIEGKWFYVNGRKTMLRGTVENCVFPLTGYAPMDVESWERVFHICREYGLNHMRFHSYCPPEAAFQAADRTGFYLQPEGPSWPNHGPKLGLGQPIDKYLMDETIALT
;
A
#
# COMPACT_ATOMS: atom_id res chain seq x y z
N VAL A 1 0.47 14.03 3.16
CA VAL A 1 -0.85 13.36 2.96
C VAL A 1 -1.53 14.02 1.78
N ARG A 2 -1.92 13.21 0.78
CA ARG A 2 -2.72 13.65 -0.37
C ARG A 2 -4.13 13.07 -0.22
N PHE A 3 -5.15 13.88 -0.40
CA PHE A 3 -6.55 13.47 -0.20
C PHE A 3 -7.50 14.22 -1.12
N SER A 4 -8.65 13.61 -1.43
CA SER A 4 -9.71 14.21 -2.23
C SER A 4 -10.95 14.46 -1.40
N LEU A 5 -11.55 15.65 -1.57
CA LEU A 5 -12.83 16.01 -0.97
C LEU A 5 -13.89 16.16 -2.08
N ASN A 6 -15.06 15.59 -1.85
CA ASN A 6 -16.23 15.81 -2.69
C ASN A 6 -17.22 16.72 -1.95
N ALA A 7 -17.29 17.98 -2.33
CA ALA A 7 -18.15 18.97 -1.71
C ALA A 7 -19.35 19.33 -2.58
N SER A 8 -20.55 19.35 -2.01
CA SER A 8 -21.80 19.74 -2.69
C SER A 8 -21.83 21.23 -3.07
N SER A 9 -21.09 22.06 -2.34
CA SER A 9 -20.91 23.48 -2.58
C SER A 9 -19.55 23.94 -2.06
N THR A 10 -19.12 25.13 -2.45
CA THR A 10 -17.92 25.74 -1.87
C THR A 10 -18.16 26.12 -0.41
N GLU A 11 -17.34 25.59 0.50
CA GLU A 11 -17.41 25.84 1.93
C GLU A 11 -16.03 25.76 2.60
N THR A 12 -15.92 26.30 3.80
CA THR A 12 -14.74 26.10 4.63
C THR A 12 -14.99 24.91 5.56
N VAL A 13 -14.05 23.96 5.56
CA VAL A 13 -14.06 22.78 6.42
C VAL A 13 -12.81 22.78 7.31
N GLU A 14 -12.95 22.18 8.49
CA GLU A 14 -11.81 21.92 9.37
C GLU A 14 -11.39 20.48 9.18
N MET A 15 -10.09 20.28 8.97
CA MET A 15 -9.46 18.97 8.84
C MET A 15 -8.45 18.77 9.94
N SER A 16 -8.44 17.59 10.54
CA SER A 16 -7.37 17.17 11.44
C SER A 16 -6.74 15.87 10.96
N PHE A 17 -5.43 15.76 11.17
CA PHE A 17 -4.67 14.55 10.89
C PHE A 17 -3.81 14.20 12.10
N SER A 18 -3.84 12.95 12.50
CA SER A 18 -2.93 12.35 13.49
C SER A 18 -2.54 10.97 13.05
N ALA A 19 -1.40 10.46 13.51
CA ALA A 19 -1.01 9.09 13.25
C ALA A 19 -0.43 8.46 14.52
N GLN A 20 -0.62 7.15 14.67
CA GLN A 20 -0.09 6.35 15.77
C GLN A 20 0.49 5.05 15.20
N SER A 21 1.65 4.67 15.73
CA SER A 21 2.28 3.39 15.38
C SER A 21 1.47 2.21 15.90
N PHE A 22 1.51 1.12 15.15
CA PHE A 22 1.01 -0.20 15.56
C PHE A 22 1.83 -1.29 14.87
N ASN A 23 1.55 -2.55 15.16
CA ASN A 23 2.30 -3.70 14.66
C ASN A 23 3.79 -3.66 15.06
N THR A 24 4.06 -3.14 16.23
CA THR A 24 5.39 -2.93 16.82
C THR A 24 5.27 -2.87 18.34
N GLU A 25 6.35 -3.20 19.04
CA GLU A 25 6.43 -3.06 20.51
C GLU A 25 6.65 -1.61 20.94
N GLN A 26 7.13 -0.76 20.04
CA GLN A 26 7.41 0.66 20.31
C GLN A 26 6.19 1.51 19.99
N THR A 27 5.85 2.42 20.89
CA THR A 27 4.79 3.40 20.65
C THR A 27 5.40 4.70 20.14
N HIS A 28 4.90 5.18 18.99
CA HIS A 28 5.20 6.50 18.46
C HIS A 28 3.89 7.18 18.03
N GLU A 29 3.67 8.38 18.55
CA GLU A 29 2.47 9.18 18.28
C GLU A 29 2.86 10.45 17.53
N VAL A 30 2.22 10.66 16.39
CA VAL A 30 2.40 11.89 15.61
C VAL A 30 1.37 12.91 16.07
N PRO A 31 1.82 14.11 16.53
CA PRO A 31 0.92 15.16 17.00
C PRO A 31 -0.15 15.53 15.97
N THR A 32 -1.35 15.80 16.45
CA THR A 32 -2.45 16.21 15.59
C THR A 32 -2.16 17.58 14.97
N ILE A 33 -2.26 17.66 13.65
CA ILE A 33 -2.31 18.92 12.92
C ILE A 33 -3.74 19.28 12.56
N ASN A 34 -4.06 20.57 12.58
CA ASN A 34 -5.38 21.10 12.24
C ASN A 34 -5.24 22.11 11.10
N LEU A 35 -6.09 21.97 10.09
CA LEU A 35 -6.07 22.79 8.88
C LEU A 35 -7.48 23.32 8.58
N LYS A 36 -7.56 24.55 8.09
CA LYS A 36 -8.80 25.10 7.49
C LYS A 36 -8.66 25.08 5.97
N ILE A 37 -9.56 24.38 5.32
CA ILE A 37 -9.53 24.20 3.87
C ILE A 37 -10.78 24.81 3.25
N LYS A 38 -10.59 25.63 2.23
CA LYS A 38 -11.70 26.07 1.38
C LYS A 38 -11.99 24.99 0.33
N ALA A 39 -12.88 24.08 0.69
CA ALA A 39 -13.34 23.03 -0.20
C ALA A 39 -14.15 23.65 -1.35
N LYS A 40 -13.74 23.39 -2.59
CA LYS A 40 -14.47 23.82 -3.79
C LYS A 40 -15.56 22.81 -4.10
N LYS A 41 -16.66 23.25 -4.73
CA LYS A 41 -17.72 22.36 -5.22
C LYS A 41 -17.15 21.28 -6.14
N GLY A 42 -17.62 20.04 -6.00
CA GLY A 42 -17.18 18.87 -6.74
C GLY A 42 -15.99 18.17 -6.08
N ILE A 43 -15.35 17.27 -6.81
CA ILE A 43 -14.18 16.51 -6.33
C ILE A 43 -12.91 17.33 -6.58
N ASN A 44 -12.17 17.60 -5.52
CA ASN A 44 -10.90 18.34 -5.59
C ASN A 44 -9.87 17.65 -4.71
N THR A 45 -8.62 17.63 -5.18
CA THR A 45 -7.48 17.06 -4.44
C THR A 45 -6.72 18.15 -3.70
N TYR A 46 -6.32 17.83 -2.49
CA TYR A 46 -5.56 18.69 -1.56
C TYR A 46 -4.36 17.92 -1.03
N GLU A 47 -3.39 18.68 -0.53
CA GLU A 47 -2.19 18.13 0.11
C GLU A 47 -1.97 18.79 1.46
N ALA A 48 -1.46 18.01 2.41
CA ALA A 48 -1.08 18.47 3.74
C ALA A 48 0.22 17.77 4.16
N GLU A 49 1.10 18.50 4.82
CA GLU A 49 2.28 17.92 5.46
C GLU A 49 1.91 17.45 6.87
N LEU A 50 2.26 16.21 7.19
CA LEU A 50 2.16 15.63 8.53
C LEU A 50 3.58 15.31 9.01
N PRO A 51 4.21 16.20 9.81
CA PRO A 51 5.55 15.94 10.32
C PRO A 51 5.57 14.72 11.21
N MET A 52 6.36 13.72 10.85
CA MET A 52 6.46 12.46 11.60
C MET A 52 7.41 12.54 12.81
N GLY A 53 8.20 13.63 12.94
CA GLY A 53 9.28 13.72 13.93
C GLY A 53 10.55 13.01 13.47
N ASP A 54 11.60 13.10 14.31
CA ASP A 54 12.91 12.49 13.99
C ASP A 54 13.02 11.04 14.46
N ASP A 55 12.11 10.60 15.32
CA ASP A 55 12.07 9.27 15.98
C ASP A 55 10.99 8.35 15.41
N PHE A 56 10.52 8.64 14.19
CA PHE A 56 9.55 7.78 13.53
C PHE A 56 10.11 6.37 13.27
N LEU A 57 9.24 5.38 13.38
CA LEU A 57 9.57 3.97 13.15
C LEU A 57 9.53 3.65 11.67
N THR A 58 10.56 2.97 11.17
CA THR A 58 10.59 2.50 9.78
C THR A 58 10.05 1.09 9.66
N TRP A 59 9.46 0.78 8.51
CA TRP A 59 9.00 -0.55 8.16
C TRP A 59 10.10 -1.29 7.37
N ASP A 60 10.44 -2.49 7.79
CA ASP A 60 11.22 -3.46 7.01
C ASP A 60 10.79 -4.91 7.33
N GLU A 61 11.44 -5.89 6.69
CA GLU A 61 11.11 -7.31 6.88
C GLU A 61 11.34 -7.83 8.31
N PHE A 62 12.14 -7.15 9.13
CA PHE A 62 12.46 -7.57 10.50
C PHE A 62 11.66 -6.77 11.54
N SER A 63 11.28 -5.57 11.21
CA SER A 63 10.51 -4.66 12.05
C SER A 63 9.41 -4.00 11.21
N PRO A 64 8.28 -4.69 10.95
CA PRO A 64 7.21 -4.19 10.10
C PRO A 64 6.30 -3.20 10.84
N ALA A 65 6.91 -2.14 11.40
CA ALA A 65 6.18 -1.08 12.08
C ALA A 65 5.27 -0.33 11.11
N LEU A 66 4.01 -0.17 11.48
CA LEU A 66 2.99 0.51 10.71
C LEU A 66 2.42 1.70 11.48
N TYR A 67 1.81 2.62 10.76
CA TYR A 67 1.08 3.75 11.30
C TYR A 67 -0.37 3.72 10.86
N ARG A 68 -1.26 4.08 11.76
CA ARG A 68 -2.66 4.36 11.45
C ARG A 68 -2.88 5.85 11.45
N LEU A 69 -3.01 6.42 10.25
CA LEU A 69 -3.43 7.79 10.04
C LEU A 69 -4.94 7.90 10.31
N THR A 70 -5.32 8.84 11.15
CA THR A 70 -6.71 9.25 11.36
C THR A 70 -6.90 10.63 10.76
N ALA A 71 -7.73 10.74 9.74
CA ALA A 71 -8.13 11.98 9.11
C ALA A 71 -9.58 12.29 9.48
N THR A 72 -9.84 13.44 10.10
CA THR A 72 -11.19 13.87 10.46
C THR A 72 -11.52 15.18 9.75
N ILE A 73 -12.67 15.23 9.11
CA ILE A 73 -13.23 16.44 8.48
C ILE A 73 -14.46 16.89 9.25
N THR A 74 -14.55 18.18 9.54
CA THR A 74 -15.73 18.80 10.16
C THR A 74 -16.20 19.95 9.27
N GLY A 75 -17.42 19.85 8.80
CA GLY A 75 -18.09 20.86 7.98
C GLY A 75 -19.53 21.08 8.45
N ARG A 76 -20.29 21.86 7.72
CA ARG A 76 -21.69 22.19 8.05
C ARG A 76 -22.62 20.97 8.09
N HIS A 77 -22.24 19.86 7.48
CA HIS A 77 -23.05 18.63 7.42
C HIS A 77 -22.66 17.60 8.49
N GLY A 78 -21.71 17.94 9.37
CA GLY A 78 -21.24 17.06 10.44
C GLY A 78 -19.76 16.76 10.38
N THR A 79 -19.37 15.69 11.07
CA THR A 79 -17.99 15.20 11.15
C THR A 79 -17.88 13.81 10.54
N GLU A 80 -16.88 13.60 9.70
CA GLU A 80 -16.52 12.31 9.13
C GLU A 80 -15.07 11.98 9.45
N THR A 81 -14.77 10.71 9.70
CA THR A 81 -13.42 10.22 10.01
C THR A 81 -13.07 9.05 9.09
N LYS A 82 -11.88 9.13 8.51
CA LYS A 82 -11.27 8.04 7.72
C LYS A 82 -9.95 7.62 8.36
N LYS A 83 -9.70 6.31 8.38
CA LYS A 83 -8.44 5.73 8.83
C LYS A 83 -7.74 5.05 7.67
N VAL A 84 -6.41 5.23 7.59
CA VAL A 84 -5.55 4.64 6.57
C VAL A 84 -4.29 4.10 7.24
N GLU A 85 -3.89 2.89 6.89
CA GLU A 85 -2.66 2.28 7.39
C GLU A 85 -1.53 2.50 6.38
N PHE A 86 -0.31 2.75 6.87
CA PHE A 86 0.87 2.96 6.04
C PHE A 86 2.15 2.61 6.81
N GLY A 87 3.22 2.29 6.08
CA GLY A 87 4.57 2.10 6.63
C GLY A 87 5.52 3.20 6.15
N MET A 88 6.45 3.61 7.01
CA MET A 88 7.53 4.53 6.65
C MET A 88 8.70 3.73 6.09
N ARG A 89 8.90 3.78 4.77
CA ARG A 89 9.89 2.98 4.08
C ARG A 89 10.52 3.75 2.92
N GLU A 90 11.82 3.62 2.77
CA GLU A 90 12.52 3.98 1.56
C GLU A 90 12.97 2.72 0.82
N PHE A 91 12.62 2.58 -0.45
CA PHE A 91 13.08 1.48 -1.30
C PHE A 91 13.90 2.05 -2.46
N LYS A 92 15.17 1.65 -2.56
CA LYS A 92 16.10 2.12 -3.59
C LYS A 92 16.72 0.97 -4.36
N ILE A 93 17.14 1.29 -5.60
CA ILE A 93 18.00 0.44 -6.42
C ILE A 93 19.31 1.17 -6.62
N GLU A 94 20.42 0.56 -6.20
CA GLU A 94 21.76 1.09 -6.42
C GLU A 94 22.59 0.03 -7.16
N GLY A 95 22.94 0.33 -8.41
CA GLY A 95 23.57 -0.63 -9.30
C GLY A 95 22.67 -1.86 -9.53
N LYS A 96 23.08 -3.02 -9.03
CA LYS A 96 22.35 -4.29 -9.16
C LYS A 96 21.69 -4.76 -7.84
N TRP A 97 21.62 -3.89 -6.84
CA TRP A 97 21.16 -4.25 -5.51
C TRP A 97 19.95 -3.44 -5.07
N PHE A 98 19.07 -4.08 -4.31
CA PHE A 98 17.98 -3.43 -3.61
C PHE A 98 18.45 -2.95 -2.23
N TYR A 99 17.90 -1.80 -1.81
CA TYR A 99 18.11 -1.25 -0.48
C TYR A 99 16.75 -0.86 0.12
N VAL A 100 16.54 -1.26 1.36
CA VAL A 100 15.38 -0.86 2.16
C VAL A 100 15.90 -0.09 3.37
N ASN A 101 15.49 1.16 3.53
CA ASN A 101 15.96 2.07 4.58
C ASN A 101 17.49 2.13 4.67
N GLY A 102 18.17 2.22 3.51
CA GLY A 102 19.63 2.22 3.44
C GLY A 102 20.32 0.87 3.67
N ARG A 103 19.60 -0.19 4.02
CA ARG A 103 20.13 -1.54 4.19
C ARG A 103 20.02 -2.34 2.90
N LYS A 104 21.13 -2.92 2.46
CA LYS A 104 21.14 -3.85 1.32
C LYS A 104 20.23 -5.05 1.61
N THR A 105 19.24 -5.27 0.76
CA THR A 105 18.21 -6.28 0.92
C THR A 105 18.29 -7.31 -0.21
N MET A 106 18.26 -8.59 0.14
CA MET A 106 18.20 -9.69 -0.81
C MET A 106 16.79 -10.30 -0.79
N LEU A 107 16.12 -10.28 -1.93
CA LEU A 107 14.83 -10.92 -2.09
C LEU A 107 15.04 -12.44 -2.25
N ARG A 108 14.53 -13.20 -1.29
CA ARG A 108 14.49 -14.67 -1.28
C ARG A 108 13.04 -15.07 -1.53
N GLY A 109 12.73 -15.34 -2.79
CA GLY A 109 11.35 -15.39 -3.24
C GLY A 109 10.84 -16.77 -3.65
N THR A 110 9.53 -16.88 -3.65
CA THR A 110 8.78 -17.94 -4.32
C THR A 110 7.80 -17.36 -5.34
N VAL A 111 7.14 -18.23 -6.08
CA VAL A 111 6.12 -17.85 -7.07
C VAL A 111 4.76 -18.35 -6.62
N GLU A 112 3.75 -17.52 -6.78
CA GLU A 112 2.34 -17.86 -6.63
C GLU A 112 1.65 -17.74 -8.00
N ASN A 113 0.92 -18.77 -8.41
CA ASN A 113 0.35 -18.89 -9.77
C ASN A 113 -1.19 -18.82 -9.79
N CYS A 114 -1.81 -18.23 -8.77
CA CYS A 114 -3.28 -18.16 -8.64
C CYS A 114 -3.94 -19.55 -8.62
N VAL A 115 -3.32 -20.52 -7.93
CA VAL A 115 -3.81 -21.90 -7.86
C VAL A 115 -4.33 -22.20 -6.46
N PHE A 116 -5.65 -22.17 -6.33
CA PHE A 116 -6.36 -22.38 -5.05
C PHE A 116 -7.36 -23.54 -5.21
N PRO A 117 -6.89 -24.81 -5.15
CA PRO A 117 -7.71 -25.97 -5.51
C PRO A 117 -8.89 -26.24 -4.55
N LEU A 118 -8.82 -25.76 -3.30
CA LEU A 118 -9.89 -25.95 -2.33
C LEU A 118 -11.03 -24.93 -2.48
N THR A 119 -10.72 -23.73 -2.89
CA THR A 119 -11.69 -22.62 -2.96
C THR A 119 -12.02 -22.19 -4.38
N GLY A 120 -11.10 -22.43 -5.33
CA GLY A 120 -11.21 -21.98 -6.72
C GLY A 120 -10.89 -20.48 -6.91
N TYR A 121 -10.54 -19.77 -5.87
CA TYR A 121 -10.15 -18.34 -5.89
C TYR A 121 -9.17 -17.99 -4.77
N ALA A 122 -8.46 -16.87 -4.93
CA ALA A 122 -7.53 -16.35 -3.93
C ALA A 122 -8.26 -15.97 -2.62
N PRO A 123 -7.65 -16.19 -1.45
CA PRO A 123 -8.21 -15.72 -0.19
C PRO A 123 -8.48 -14.21 -0.21
N MET A 124 -9.64 -13.80 0.30
CA MET A 124 -10.05 -12.40 0.37
C MET A 124 -9.91 -11.82 1.77
N ASP A 125 -9.36 -12.56 2.71
CA ASP A 125 -9.12 -12.17 4.10
C ASP A 125 -7.62 -12.11 4.42
N VAL A 126 -7.28 -11.22 5.35
CA VAL A 126 -5.90 -10.94 5.75
C VAL A 126 -5.26 -12.14 6.46
N GLU A 127 -6.02 -12.81 7.33
CA GLU A 127 -5.52 -13.90 8.16
C GLU A 127 -5.01 -15.08 7.32
N SER A 128 -5.72 -15.43 6.25
CA SER A 128 -5.30 -16.48 5.32
C SER A 128 -3.97 -16.14 4.64
N TRP A 129 -3.75 -14.88 4.26
CA TRP A 129 -2.49 -14.44 3.65
C TRP A 129 -1.36 -14.31 4.69
N GLU A 130 -1.65 -13.85 5.90
CA GLU A 130 -0.67 -13.85 7.00
C GLU A 130 -0.15 -15.27 7.25
N ARG A 131 -1.02 -16.28 7.29
CA ARG A 131 -0.62 -17.68 7.40
C ARG A 131 0.32 -18.11 6.28
N VAL A 132 0.03 -17.74 5.02
CA VAL A 132 0.89 -18.05 3.86
C VAL A 132 2.26 -17.42 4.04
N PHE A 133 2.33 -16.14 4.38
CA PHE A 133 3.60 -15.42 4.53
C PHE A 133 4.39 -15.90 5.75
N HIS A 134 3.76 -16.25 6.85
CA HIS A 134 4.43 -16.86 8.00
C HIS A 134 5.09 -18.18 7.62
N ILE A 135 4.38 -19.06 6.89
CA ILE A 135 4.96 -20.32 6.39
C ILE A 135 6.15 -20.04 5.48
N CYS A 136 6.04 -19.10 4.54
CA CYS A 136 7.16 -18.70 3.69
C CYS A 136 8.37 -18.23 4.52
N ARG A 137 8.15 -17.43 5.57
CA ARG A 137 9.22 -16.95 6.46
C ARG A 137 9.88 -18.07 7.24
N GLU A 138 9.17 -19.10 7.67
CA GLU A 138 9.74 -20.29 8.31
C GLU A 138 10.75 -21.01 7.40
N TYR A 139 10.56 -20.93 6.08
CA TYR A 139 11.51 -21.42 5.07
C TYR A 139 12.56 -20.38 4.65
N GLY A 140 12.65 -19.25 5.36
CA GLY A 140 13.63 -18.18 5.08
C GLY A 140 13.28 -17.30 3.89
N LEU A 141 12.06 -17.38 3.35
CA LEU A 141 11.60 -16.53 2.26
C LEU A 141 11.09 -15.19 2.80
N ASN A 142 11.25 -14.13 2.02
CA ASN A 142 10.78 -12.79 2.35
C ASN A 142 10.06 -12.11 1.19
N HIS A 143 9.85 -12.83 0.08
CA HIS A 143 9.32 -12.27 -1.15
C HIS A 143 8.42 -13.27 -1.89
N MET A 144 7.36 -12.76 -2.53
CA MET A 144 6.47 -13.54 -3.38
C MET A 144 6.18 -12.80 -4.68
N ARG A 145 6.39 -13.49 -5.80
CA ARG A 145 6.00 -13.02 -7.12
C ARG A 145 4.64 -13.62 -7.48
N PHE A 146 3.68 -12.77 -7.81
CA PHE A 146 2.36 -13.17 -8.29
C PHE A 146 2.41 -13.26 -9.80
N HIS A 147 2.44 -14.50 -10.33
CA HIS A 147 2.66 -14.73 -11.75
C HIS A 147 1.42 -14.38 -12.56
N SER A 148 1.54 -13.32 -13.37
CA SER A 148 0.52 -12.83 -14.31
C SER A 148 -0.79 -12.36 -13.67
N TYR A 149 -0.79 -11.97 -12.40
CA TYR A 149 -1.95 -11.38 -11.73
C TYR A 149 -1.55 -10.49 -10.54
N CYS A 150 -2.50 -9.64 -10.13
CA CYS A 150 -2.40 -8.87 -8.90
C CYS A 150 -3.28 -9.53 -7.83
N PRO A 151 -2.73 -9.83 -6.63
CA PRO A 151 -3.52 -10.43 -5.56
C PRO A 151 -4.54 -9.45 -4.97
N PRO A 152 -5.53 -9.93 -4.19
CA PRO A 152 -6.45 -9.06 -3.47
C PRO A 152 -5.76 -8.13 -2.47
N GLU A 153 -6.39 -7.01 -2.12
CA GLU A 153 -5.90 -6.04 -1.13
C GLU A 153 -5.52 -6.71 0.21
N ALA A 154 -6.23 -7.77 0.60
CA ALA A 154 -5.93 -8.55 1.80
C ALA A 154 -4.49 -9.11 1.81
N ALA A 155 -3.93 -9.48 0.65
CA ALA A 155 -2.55 -9.93 0.55
C ALA A 155 -1.55 -8.80 0.83
N PHE A 156 -1.82 -7.59 0.34
CA PHE A 156 -0.98 -6.42 0.62
C PHE A 156 -1.02 -6.06 2.10
N GLN A 157 -2.20 -6.03 2.71
CA GLN A 157 -2.35 -5.76 4.15
C GLN A 157 -1.61 -6.81 5.01
N ALA A 158 -1.72 -8.09 4.65
CA ALA A 158 -0.98 -9.16 5.31
C ALA A 158 0.53 -9.02 5.14
N ALA A 159 1.00 -8.66 3.94
CA ALA A 159 2.41 -8.44 3.65
C ALA A 159 2.98 -7.27 4.47
N ASP A 160 2.23 -6.17 4.55
CA ASP A 160 2.60 -5.01 5.37
C ASP A 160 2.75 -5.39 6.85
N ARG A 161 1.85 -6.21 7.39
CA ARG A 161 1.88 -6.66 8.79
C ARG A 161 2.95 -7.69 9.08
N THR A 162 3.29 -8.53 8.12
CA THR A 162 4.28 -9.61 8.31
C THR A 162 5.69 -9.23 7.86
N GLY A 163 5.91 -8.04 7.29
CA GLY A 163 7.21 -7.64 6.76
C GLY A 163 7.58 -8.44 5.52
N PHE A 164 6.65 -8.67 4.60
CA PHE A 164 6.84 -9.50 3.42
C PHE A 164 6.79 -8.66 2.14
N TYR A 165 7.70 -8.92 1.19
CA TYR A 165 7.76 -8.17 -0.06
C TYR A 165 6.92 -8.84 -1.13
N LEU A 166 6.11 -8.08 -1.85
CA LEU A 166 5.28 -8.57 -2.94
C LEU A 166 5.76 -8.02 -4.28
N GLN A 167 5.68 -8.86 -5.30
CA GLN A 167 5.86 -8.49 -6.71
C GLN A 167 4.60 -8.89 -7.48
N PRO A 168 3.56 -8.06 -7.49
CA PRO A 168 2.39 -8.27 -8.33
C PRO A 168 2.73 -8.06 -9.80
N GLU A 169 2.05 -8.76 -10.68
CA GLU A 169 2.15 -8.58 -12.12
C GLU A 169 0.79 -8.15 -12.70
N GLY A 170 0.83 -7.50 -13.86
CA GLY A 170 -0.36 -7.25 -14.64
C GLY A 170 -0.94 -8.53 -15.25
N PRO A 171 -2.18 -8.52 -15.74
CA PRO A 171 -2.90 -9.71 -16.21
C PRO A 171 -2.42 -10.16 -17.61
N SER A 172 -1.14 -10.44 -17.78
CA SER A 172 -0.56 -10.83 -19.06
C SER A 172 0.59 -11.81 -18.93
N TRP A 173 0.59 -12.80 -19.79
CA TRP A 173 1.73 -13.69 -20.00
C TRP A 173 2.19 -13.66 -21.46
N PRO A 174 3.08 -12.72 -21.84
CA PRO A 174 3.45 -12.45 -23.23
C PRO A 174 4.35 -13.49 -23.89
N ASN A 175 4.82 -14.53 -23.18
CA ASN A 175 5.77 -15.50 -23.71
C ASN A 175 5.24 -16.26 -24.93
N HIS A 176 3.92 -16.45 -25.05
CA HIS A 176 3.26 -17.14 -26.15
C HIS A 176 2.16 -16.30 -26.81
N GLY A 177 2.09 -15.02 -26.45
CA GLY A 177 1.08 -14.08 -26.91
C GLY A 177 1.63 -13.00 -27.85
N PRO A 178 0.85 -11.95 -28.11
CA PRO A 178 1.28 -10.82 -28.91
C PRO A 178 2.51 -10.14 -28.29
N LYS A 179 3.42 -9.69 -29.14
CA LYS A 179 4.55 -8.86 -28.69
C LYS A 179 4.04 -7.55 -28.15
N LEU A 180 4.49 -7.17 -26.96
CA LEU A 180 4.14 -5.92 -26.29
C LEU A 180 5.04 -4.76 -26.77
N GLY A 181 4.54 -3.51 -26.66
CA GLY A 181 5.30 -2.32 -27.01
C GLY A 181 5.31 -1.99 -28.51
N LEU A 182 4.42 -2.59 -29.28
CA LEU A 182 4.29 -2.36 -30.72
C LEU A 182 3.10 -1.48 -31.11
N GLY A 183 2.44 -0.82 -30.13
CA GLY A 183 1.26 0.02 -30.36
C GLY A 183 -0.01 -0.77 -30.68
N GLN A 184 -0.07 -2.03 -30.28
CA GLN A 184 -1.25 -2.87 -30.45
C GLN A 184 -2.33 -2.57 -29.39
N PRO A 185 -3.60 -2.89 -29.61
CA PRO A 185 -4.67 -2.70 -28.61
C PRO A 185 -4.37 -3.34 -27.26
N ILE A 186 -3.61 -4.44 -27.21
CA ILE A 186 -3.18 -5.11 -25.99
C ILE A 186 -2.25 -4.22 -25.13
N ASP A 187 -1.42 -3.39 -25.75
CA ASP A 187 -0.50 -2.50 -25.02
C ASP A 187 -1.30 -1.49 -24.19
N LYS A 188 -2.35 -0.91 -24.80
CA LYS A 188 -3.25 0.02 -24.08
C LYS A 188 -3.99 -0.68 -22.96
N TYR A 189 -4.57 -1.86 -23.20
CA TYR A 189 -5.28 -2.63 -22.20
C TYR A 189 -4.39 -2.93 -20.98
N LEU A 190 -3.18 -3.43 -21.19
CA LEU A 190 -2.26 -3.75 -20.11
C LEU A 190 -1.80 -2.51 -19.34
N MET A 191 -1.62 -1.38 -20.02
CA MET A 191 -1.29 -0.12 -19.36
C MET A 191 -2.44 0.37 -18.49
N ASP A 192 -3.67 0.37 -19.04
CA ASP A 192 -4.87 0.82 -18.31
C ASP A 192 -5.12 -0.06 -17.07
N GLU A 193 -5.02 -1.39 -17.20
CA GLU A 193 -5.17 -2.34 -16.09
C GLU A 193 -4.07 -2.15 -15.03
N THR A 194 -2.81 -1.99 -15.44
CA THR A 194 -1.71 -1.77 -14.50
C THR A 194 -1.89 -0.47 -13.72
N ILE A 195 -2.34 0.61 -14.39
CA ILE A 195 -2.63 1.89 -13.73
C ILE A 195 -3.82 1.75 -12.76
N ALA A 196 -4.83 0.94 -13.11
CA ALA A 196 -5.99 0.72 -12.24
C ALA A 196 -5.67 -0.09 -10.98
N LEU A 197 -4.58 -0.89 -11.00
CA LEU A 197 -4.11 -1.69 -9.89
C LEU A 197 -3.16 -0.93 -8.94
N THR A 198 -2.66 0.23 -9.35
CA THR A 198 -1.75 1.10 -8.57
C THR A 198 -2.46 2.31 -7.98
#